data_f58e57beab46932a2664852018c25e7a
#
_entry.id   f58e57beab46932a2664852018c25e7a
#
_cell.length_a   1.000
_cell.length_b   1.000
_cell.length_c   1.000
_cell.angle_alpha   90.00
_cell.angle_beta   90.00
_cell.angle_gamma   90.00
#
_symmetry.space_group_name_H-M   'P 1'
#
loop_
_entity.id
_entity.type
_entity.pdbx_description
1 polymer ?
#
loop_
_entity_poly.entity_id
_entity_poly.type
_entity_poly.pdbx_seq_one_letter_code
_entity_poly.pdbx_strand_id
1 'polypeptide(L)' 'MSSRLLSWTDESWSDYLYWQTQDKKTLKRINKLINDVRRSPFEGIGKPEPLKESLAGFWSRRIDDTNRLVYAV' A
#
# COMPACT_ATOMS: atom_id res chain seq x y z
N MET A 1 -5.19 -20.76 -6.47
CA MET A 1 -5.65 -19.68 -5.60
C MET A 1 -5.49 -18.32 -6.24
N SER A 2 -6.54 -17.59 -6.37
CA SER A 2 -6.49 -16.27 -6.98
C SER A 2 -6.08 -15.21 -5.95
N SER A 3 -5.34 -14.22 -6.40
CA SER A 3 -5.06 -13.04 -5.61
C SER A 3 -6.27 -12.11 -5.65
N ARG A 4 -6.31 -11.16 -4.72
CA ARG A 4 -7.35 -10.14 -4.72
C ARG A 4 -7.23 -9.23 -5.92
N LEU A 5 -8.36 -8.72 -6.36
CA LEU A 5 -8.38 -7.71 -7.41
C LEU A 5 -7.74 -6.42 -6.87
N LEU A 6 -6.83 -5.88 -7.65
CA LEU A 6 -6.16 -4.63 -7.30
C LEU A 6 -6.84 -3.48 -8.04
N SER A 7 -7.37 -2.53 -7.30
CA SER A 7 -7.97 -1.35 -7.90
C SER A 7 -7.40 -0.08 -7.28
N TRP A 8 -7.50 1.01 -8.05
CA TRP A 8 -6.87 2.28 -7.71
C TRP A 8 -7.85 3.42 -7.85
N THR A 9 -7.74 4.39 -6.96
CA THR A 9 -8.36 5.70 -7.21
C THR A 9 -7.45 6.45 -8.18
N ASP A 10 -7.97 7.48 -8.81
CA ASP A 10 -7.16 8.33 -9.70
C ASP A 10 -5.98 8.94 -8.94
N GLU A 11 -6.22 9.37 -7.70
CA GLU A 11 -5.17 9.94 -6.86
C GLU A 11 -4.08 8.94 -6.52
N SER A 12 -4.46 7.74 -6.10
CA SER A 12 -3.48 6.73 -5.73
C SER A 12 -2.69 6.24 -6.94
N TRP A 13 -3.33 6.16 -8.10
CA TRP A 13 -2.63 5.81 -9.34
C TRP A 13 -1.61 6.88 -9.72
N SER A 14 -1.98 8.17 -9.59
CA SER A 14 -1.06 9.28 -9.84
C SER A 14 0.13 9.24 -8.89
N ASP A 15 -0.10 8.96 -7.61
CA ASP A 15 0.97 8.83 -6.63
C ASP A 15 1.92 7.70 -6.99
N TYR A 16 1.38 6.56 -7.41
CA TYR A 16 2.20 5.42 -7.81
C TYR A 16 3.08 5.77 -9.02
N LEU A 17 2.50 6.42 -10.03
CA LEU A 17 3.26 6.86 -11.21
C LEU A 17 4.35 7.86 -10.84
N TYR A 18 4.07 8.75 -9.90
CA TYR A 18 5.06 9.69 -9.39
C TYR A 18 6.28 8.96 -8.82
N TRP A 19 6.04 7.94 -7.99
CA TRP A 19 7.13 7.18 -7.39
C TRP A 19 7.98 6.43 -8.41
N GLN A 20 7.41 6.06 -9.55
CA GLN A 20 8.18 5.41 -10.63
C GLN A 20 9.30 6.29 -11.17
N THR A 21 9.16 7.60 -11.08
CA THR A 21 10.13 8.55 -11.61
C THR A 21 11.09 9.12 -10.55
N GLN A 22 10.82 8.86 -9.27
CA GLN A 22 11.57 9.50 -8.20
C GLN A 22 12.71 8.66 -7.64
N ASP A 23 12.41 7.47 -7.18
CA ASP A 23 13.37 6.66 -6.42
C ASP A 23 13.10 5.18 -6.64
N LYS A 24 14.03 4.52 -7.32
CA LYS A 24 13.91 3.09 -7.61
C LYS A 24 13.82 2.24 -6.36
N LYS A 25 14.51 2.63 -5.30
CA LYS A 25 14.53 1.89 -4.05
C LYS A 25 13.16 1.95 -3.37
N THR A 26 12.57 3.13 -3.33
CA THR A 26 11.24 3.33 -2.79
C THR A 26 10.19 2.63 -3.64
N LEU A 27 10.31 2.69 -4.95
CA LEU A 27 9.40 1.99 -5.84
C LEU A 27 9.43 0.47 -5.61
N LYS A 28 10.62 -0.09 -5.45
CA LYS A 28 10.76 -1.52 -5.12
C LYS A 28 10.05 -1.87 -3.83
N ARG A 29 10.20 -1.01 -2.83
CA ARG A 29 9.54 -1.19 -1.53
C ARG A 29 8.02 -1.15 -1.67
N ILE A 30 7.50 -0.17 -2.42
CA ILE A 30 6.07 -0.03 -2.67
C ILE A 30 5.53 -1.27 -3.39
N ASN A 31 6.19 -1.72 -4.44
CA ASN A 31 5.78 -2.91 -5.18
C ASN A 31 5.75 -4.15 -4.28
N LYS A 32 6.73 -4.28 -3.42
CA LYS A 32 6.80 -5.39 -2.47
C LYS A 32 5.63 -5.35 -1.48
N LEU A 33 5.30 -4.15 -0.99
CA LEU A 33 4.16 -3.97 -0.10
C LEU A 33 2.85 -4.31 -0.79
N ILE A 34 2.65 -3.84 -2.02
CA ILE A 34 1.44 -4.12 -2.78
C ILE A 34 1.25 -5.63 -2.95
N ASN A 35 2.30 -6.35 -3.34
CA ASN A 35 2.23 -7.79 -3.50
C ASN A 35 1.92 -8.49 -2.19
N ASP A 36 2.50 -8.01 -1.10
CA ASP A 36 2.26 -8.60 0.22
C ASP A 36 0.82 -8.36 0.69
N VAL A 37 0.29 -7.16 0.46
CA VAL A 37 -1.11 -6.83 0.77
C VAL A 37 -2.07 -7.73 0.01
N ARG A 38 -1.80 -7.98 -1.26
CA ARG A 38 -2.66 -8.83 -2.08
C ARG A 38 -2.73 -10.27 -1.55
N ARG A 39 -1.65 -10.71 -0.94
CA ARG A 39 -1.57 -12.05 -0.34
C ARG A 39 -2.17 -12.09 1.05
N SER A 40 -1.80 -11.14 1.90
CA SER A 40 -2.14 -11.13 3.33
C SER A 40 -2.44 -9.69 3.76
N PRO A 41 -3.69 -9.23 3.64
CA PRO A 41 -3.99 -7.82 3.87
C PRO A 41 -3.84 -7.37 5.34
N PHE A 42 -3.86 -8.28 6.29
CA PHE A 42 -3.86 -7.92 7.71
C PHE A 42 -2.53 -8.17 8.41
N GLU A 43 -1.59 -8.82 7.75
CA GLU A 43 -0.29 -9.13 8.36
C GLU A 43 0.80 -9.14 7.30
N GLY A 44 2.03 -8.99 7.71
CA GLY A 44 3.18 -9.05 6.82
C GLY A 44 4.11 -7.86 7.00
N ILE A 45 4.83 -7.51 5.94
CA ILE A 45 5.85 -6.47 6.00
C ILE A 45 5.24 -5.07 6.14
N GLY A 46 6.01 -4.12 6.67
CA GLY A 46 5.59 -2.72 6.78
C GLY A 46 4.66 -2.42 7.94
N LYS A 47 4.57 -3.31 8.92
CA LYS A 47 3.75 -3.10 10.12
C LYS A 47 2.31 -2.72 9.79
N PRO A 48 1.52 -3.64 9.19
CA PRO A 48 0.13 -3.32 8.86
C PRO A 48 -0.65 -2.97 10.12
N GLU A 49 -1.44 -1.89 10.04
CA GLU A 49 -2.30 -1.49 11.13
C GLU A 49 -3.60 -0.90 10.61
N PRO A 50 -4.71 -1.19 11.31
CA PRO A 50 -6.00 -0.61 10.92
C PRO A 50 -6.06 0.86 11.28
N LEU A 51 -6.74 1.63 10.43
CA LEU A 51 -7.01 3.03 10.69
C LEU A 51 -8.36 3.17 11.40
N LYS A 52 -8.56 4.30 12.06
CA LYS A 52 -9.70 4.49 12.95
C LYS A 52 -10.58 5.66 12.49
N GLU A 53 -11.74 5.80 13.13
CA GLU A 53 -12.67 6.90 12.95
C GLU A 53 -13.14 6.98 11.49
N SER A 54 -12.98 8.12 10.85
CA SER A 54 -13.44 8.31 9.47
C SER A 54 -12.75 7.41 8.46
N LEU A 55 -11.63 6.80 8.86
CA LEU A 55 -10.88 5.88 8.00
C LEU A 55 -11.05 4.42 8.42
N ALA A 56 -12.08 4.12 9.21
CA ALA A 56 -12.37 2.74 9.60
C ALA A 56 -12.62 1.89 8.36
N GLY A 57 -12.04 0.70 8.32
CA GLY A 57 -12.08 -0.16 7.14
C GLY A 57 -10.86 -0.05 6.25
N PHE A 58 -10.03 0.96 6.49
CA PHE A 58 -8.75 1.10 5.80
C PHE A 58 -7.61 0.61 6.69
N TRP A 59 -6.54 0.24 6.04
CA TRP A 59 -5.31 -0.21 6.67
C TRP A 59 -4.13 0.55 6.09
N SER A 60 -3.03 0.57 6.81
CA SER A 60 -1.81 1.19 6.29
C SER A 60 -0.59 0.33 6.57
N ARG A 61 0.41 0.46 5.70
CA ARG A 61 1.73 -0.14 5.89
C ARG A 61 2.80 0.91 5.64
N ARG A 62 3.91 0.80 6.34
CA ARG A 62 5.00 1.76 6.23
C ARG A 62 5.80 1.53 4.95
N ILE A 63 5.96 2.59 4.18
CA ILE A 63 6.89 2.61 3.05
C ILE A 63 8.27 3.00 3.59
N ASP A 64 8.31 4.12 4.32
CA ASP A 64 9.51 4.62 4.98
C ASP A 64 9.09 5.39 6.24
N ASP A 65 9.97 6.20 6.81
CA ASP A 65 9.69 6.93 8.05
C ASP A 65 8.58 7.96 7.93
N THR A 66 8.33 8.46 6.73
CA THR A 66 7.36 9.53 6.50
C THR A 66 6.17 9.12 5.65
N ASN A 67 6.29 8.05 4.88
CA ASN A 67 5.27 7.66 3.91
C ASN A 67 4.64 6.31 4.25
N ARG A 68 3.34 6.21 4.04
CA ARG A 68 2.59 4.98 4.28
C ARG A 68 1.73 4.64 3.06
N LEU A 69 1.59 3.36 2.82
CA LEU A 69 0.65 2.84 1.83
C LEU A 69 -0.69 2.63 2.54
N VAL A 70 -1.75 3.28 2.08
CA VAL A 70 -3.10 3.13 2.62
C VAL A 70 -3.95 2.32 1.65
N TYR A 71 -4.67 1.36 2.18
CA TYR A 71 -5.48 0.48 1.33
C TYR A 71 -6.76 0.04 2.05
N ALA A 72 -7.76 -0.29 1.26
CA ALA A 72 -9.03 -0.82 1.76
C ALA A 72 -9.06 -2.34 1.54
N VAL A 73 -9.70 -3.03 2.45
CA VAL A 73 -9.84 -4.49 2.36
C VAL A 73 -11.28 -4.86 2.07
#